data_be7fd04f13e38f77cbfc366b722e6c17
#
_entry.id   be7fd04f13e38f77cbfc366b722e6c17
#
_cell.length_a   1.000
_cell.length_b   1.000
_cell.length_c   1.000
_cell.angle_alpha   90.00
_cell.angle_beta   90.00
_cell.angle_gamma   90.00
#
_symmetry.space_group_name_H-M   'P 1'
#
loop_
_entity.id
_entity.type
_entity.pdbx_description
1 polymer ?
#
loop_
_entity_poly.entity_id
_entity_poly.type
_entity_poly.pdbx_seq_one_letter_code
_entity_poly.pdbx_strand_id
1 'polypeptide(L)'
;MKKVLYIFILFLLASCQENDKERIARLLNEWNRKEIKFPDHSVFTIQGKDTVTMDYRNADFKVITYVDSIGCTSCKLQLHRWKELIAEMDSVTSGTVPFLFYFHPKDMKELRYLTRRDNFTYPVCFDEDDEFNSLNRFPSEMTFQTFLLDKENKVIGMGNPVHNPKVKELYLMKITGENPSKADATVTEMSIDRTEHNFGTFPMAEKQECTFLLANIGKSLLVIHDVTTSCGCTKVEYRKEPVRPGESIELKVSYEAEEKGYFEKIITVFANVETSSVRLRVRGNAE
;
A
#
# COMPACT_ATOMS: atom_id res chain seq x y z
N MET A 1 -46.83 12.15 -27.32
CA MET A 1 -46.33 10.90 -26.76
C MET A 1 -44.82 10.70 -26.92
N LYS A 2 -44.15 11.05 -28.02
CA LYS A 2 -42.69 10.90 -28.17
C LYS A 2 -41.84 11.75 -27.23
N LYS A 3 -42.26 12.98 -26.86
CA LYS A 3 -41.53 13.87 -25.94
C LYS A 3 -41.54 13.42 -24.47
N VAL A 4 -42.57 12.74 -24.02
CA VAL A 4 -42.70 12.19 -22.66
C VAL A 4 -41.80 10.96 -22.49
N LEU A 5 -41.61 10.18 -23.54
CA LEU A 5 -40.74 9.01 -23.54
C LEU A 5 -39.26 9.40 -23.43
N TYR A 6 -38.83 10.52 -24.04
CA TYR A 6 -37.45 11.04 -23.93
C TYR A 6 -37.11 11.55 -22.53
N ILE A 7 -38.09 12.15 -21.82
CA ILE A 7 -37.86 12.60 -20.43
C ILE A 7 -37.72 11.43 -19.47
N PHE A 8 -38.45 10.33 -19.71
CA PHE A 8 -38.35 9.12 -18.88
C PHE A 8 -37.03 8.36 -19.09
N ILE A 9 -36.46 8.38 -20.29
CA ILE A 9 -35.16 7.78 -20.60
C ILE A 9 -34.01 8.62 -19.99
N LEU A 10 -34.16 9.94 -19.90
CA LEU A 10 -33.14 10.80 -19.26
C LEU A 10 -33.08 10.61 -17.73
N PHE A 11 -34.17 10.20 -17.08
CA PHE A 11 -34.20 9.93 -15.63
C PHE A 11 -33.58 8.57 -15.25
N LEU A 12 -33.46 7.62 -16.19
CA LEU A 12 -32.83 6.32 -15.95
C LEU A 12 -31.31 6.37 -16.04
N LEU A 13 -30.71 7.48 -16.49
CA LEU A 13 -29.25 7.68 -16.55
C LEU A 13 -28.69 8.46 -15.35
N ALA A 14 -29.52 8.82 -14.37
CA ALA A 14 -29.02 9.21 -13.04
C ALA A 14 -28.58 7.95 -12.29
N SER A 15 -27.63 7.23 -12.86
CA SER A 15 -26.85 6.21 -12.15
C SER A 15 -26.19 6.92 -10.97
N CYS A 16 -26.64 6.62 -9.75
CA CYS A 16 -25.97 7.04 -8.55
C CYS A 16 -24.50 6.65 -8.67
N GLN A 17 -23.61 7.60 -8.95
CA GLN A 17 -22.20 7.43 -8.66
C GLN A 17 -22.12 7.35 -7.14
N GLU A 18 -22.00 6.13 -6.66
CA GLU A 18 -21.75 5.88 -5.24
C GLU A 18 -20.51 6.68 -4.83
N ASN A 19 -20.63 7.46 -3.77
CA ASN A 19 -19.50 8.20 -3.23
C ASN A 19 -18.44 7.20 -2.77
N ASP A 20 -17.17 7.40 -3.11
CA ASP A 20 -16.06 6.52 -2.72
C ASP A 20 -16.05 6.21 -1.22
N LYS A 21 -16.46 7.16 -0.37
CA LYS A 21 -16.55 6.95 1.08
C LYS A 21 -17.62 5.93 1.45
N GLU A 22 -18.79 5.96 0.82
CA GLU A 22 -19.89 5.02 1.07
C GLU A 22 -19.53 3.63 0.60
N ARG A 23 -18.91 3.52 -0.58
CA ARG A 23 -18.41 2.27 -1.13
C ARG A 23 -17.36 1.62 -0.21
N ILE A 24 -16.38 2.41 0.25
CA ILE A 24 -15.35 1.93 1.19
C ILE A 24 -15.98 1.52 2.51
N ALA A 25 -16.90 2.31 3.07
CA ALA A 25 -17.57 1.98 4.32
C ALA A 25 -18.38 0.66 4.22
N ARG A 26 -19.06 0.44 3.11
CA ARG A 26 -19.78 -0.82 2.84
C ARG A 26 -18.81 -1.99 2.76
N LEU A 27 -17.70 -1.85 2.04
CA LEU A 27 -16.68 -2.88 1.92
C LEU A 27 -16.06 -3.23 3.28
N LEU A 28 -15.72 -2.23 4.09
CA LEU A 28 -15.19 -2.45 5.44
C LEU A 28 -16.20 -3.17 6.33
N ASN A 29 -17.50 -2.84 6.25
CA ASN A 29 -18.55 -3.51 7.00
C ASN A 29 -18.76 -4.96 6.55
N GLU A 30 -18.71 -5.23 5.24
CA GLU A 30 -18.82 -6.59 4.68
C GLU A 30 -17.71 -7.51 5.19
N TRP A 31 -16.48 -6.97 5.30
CA TRP A 31 -15.31 -7.75 5.71
C TRP A 31 -15.10 -7.79 7.22
N ASN A 32 -15.71 -6.89 7.98
CA ASN A 32 -15.56 -6.87 9.44
C ASN A 32 -16.07 -8.17 10.06
N ARG A 33 -15.21 -8.86 10.80
CA ARG A 33 -15.47 -10.16 11.45
C ARG A 33 -15.74 -11.33 10.49
N LYS A 34 -15.53 -11.14 9.18
CA LYS A 34 -15.58 -12.24 8.20
C LYS A 34 -14.42 -13.18 8.47
N GLU A 35 -14.71 -14.49 8.50
CA GLU A 35 -13.70 -15.53 8.68
C GLU A 35 -12.95 -15.75 7.35
N ILE A 36 -11.61 -15.76 7.43
CA ILE A 36 -10.73 -16.12 6.32
C ILE A 36 -10.50 -17.64 6.34
N LYS A 37 -10.80 -18.25 5.22
CA LYS A 37 -10.57 -19.69 4.98
C LYS A 37 -9.21 -19.88 4.31
N PHE A 38 -8.37 -20.69 4.93
CA PHE A 38 -7.05 -21.02 4.35
C PHE A 38 -7.16 -22.28 3.50
N PRO A 39 -6.38 -22.38 2.39
CA PRO A 39 -6.24 -23.64 1.65
C PRO A 39 -5.72 -24.76 2.55
N ASP A 40 -6.16 -25.98 2.30
CA ASP A 40 -5.73 -27.15 3.10
C ASP A 40 -4.22 -27.39 2.98
N HIS A 41 -3.65 -27.09 1.80
CA HIS A 41 -2.25 -27.30 1.48
C HIS A 41 -1.58 -26.01 1.00
N SER A 42 -1.19 -25.14 1.95
CA SER A 42 -0.40 -23.96 1.64
C SER A 42 1.10 -24.26 1.77
N VAL A 43 1.85 -24.21 0.68
CA VAL A 43 3.29 -24.40 0.69
C VAL A 43 3.99 -23.06 0.67
N PHE A 44 4.63 -22.70 1.78
CA PHE A 44 5.41 -21.48 1.88
C PHE A 44 6.86 -21.75 1.51
N THR A 45 7.43 -20.86 0.72
CA THR A 45 8.82 -20.94 0.25
C THR A 45 9.56 -19.62 0.42
N ILE A 46 10.87 -19.68 0.63
CA ILE A 46 11.75 -18.50 0.55
C ILE A 46 12.22 -18.37 -0.89
N GLN A 47 11.83 -17.27 -1.54
CA GLN A 47 12.19 -16.94 -2.93
C GLN A 47 11.86 -18.05 -3.96
N GLY A 48 10.84 -18.87 -3.67
CA GLY A 48 10.40 -19.97 -4.53
C GLY A 48 11.39 -21.15 -4.61
N LYS A 49 12.24 -21.32 -3.58
CA LYS A 49 13.22 -22.43 -3.51
C LYS A 49 13.02 -23.30 -2.29
N ASP A 50 13.33 -22.77 -1.13
CA ASP A 50 13.38 -23.54 0.11
C ASP A 50 12.02 -23.55 0.78
N THR A 51 11.42 -24.71 0.92
CA THR A 51 10.15 -24.88 1.63
C THR A 51 10.35 -24.67 3.12
N VAL A 52 9.45 -23.90 3.73
CA VAL A 52 9.47 -23.62 5.16
C VAL A 52 8.10 -23.91 5.78
N THR A 53 8.11 -24.41 7.00
CA THR A 53 6.89 -24.59 7.80
C THR A 53 6.59 -23.28 8.51
N MET A 54 5.38 -22.76 8.32
CA MET A 54 4.90 -21.59 9.05
C MET A 54 3.91 -22.02 10.13
N ASP A 55 4.24 -21.72 11.40
CA ASP A 55 3.30 -21.88 12.50
C ASP A 55 2.51 -20.58 12.69
N TYR A 56 1.35 -20.49 12.03
CA TYR A 56 0.45 -19.33 12.13
C TYR A 56 -0.91 -19.71 12.75
N ARG A 57 -1.20 -21.00 12.88
CA ARG A 57 -2.54 -21.45 13.30
C ARG A 57 -2.88 -21.04 14.72
N ASN A 58 -1.86 -21.01 15.59
CA ASN A 58 -2.01 -20.70 17.02
C ASN A 58 -1.73 -19.22 17.36
N ALA A 59 -1.32 -18.41 16.37
CA ALA A 59 -1.02 -17.00 16.61
C ALA A 59 -2.28 -16.20 16.97
N ASP A 60 -2.18 -15.35 18.00
CA ASP A 60 -3.28 -14.49 18.43
C ASP A 60 -3.69 -13.48 17.38
N PHE A 61 -2.71 -13.00 16.61
CA PHE A 61 -2.90 -12.11 15.47
C PHE A 61 -2.12 -12.61 14.27
N LYS A 62 -2.63 -12.33 13.05
CA LYS A 62 -1.97 -12.67 11.78
C LYS A 62 -2.20 -11.55 10.79
N VAL A 63 -1.18 -11.17 10.02
CA VAL A 63 -1.35 -10.29 8.87
C VAL A 63 -1.32 -11.15 7.62
N ILE A 64 -2.37 -11.09 6.81
CA ILE A 64 -2.40 -11.76 5.51
C ILE A 64 -2.40 -10.73 4.39
N THR A 65 -1.70 -11.03 3.30
CA THR A 65 -1.69 -10.25 2.07
C THR A 65 -1.90 -11.17 0.90
N TYR A 66 -2.98 -10.93 0.15
CA TYR A 66 -3.22 -11.58 -1.13
C TYR A 66 -2.82 -10.62 -2.25
N VAL A 67 -2.12 -11.11 -3.25
CA VAL A 67 -1.74 -10.34 -4.45
C VAL A 67 -2.19 -11.09 -5.68
N ASP A 68 -3.17 -10.53 -6.39
CA ASP A 68 -3.71 -11.09 -7.62
C ASP A 68 -2.78 -10.90 -8.83
N SER A 69 -3.09 -11.61 -9.93
CA SER A 69 -2.35 -11.57 -11.19
C SER A 69 -2.66 -10.35 -12.08
N ILE A 70 -3.52 -9.42 -11.64
CA ILE A 70 -4.01 -8.32 -12.46
C ILE A 70 -3.06 -7.12 -12.36
N GLY A 71 -2.59 -6.58 -13.49
CA GLY A 71 -1.77 -5.37 -13.56
C GLY A 71 -0.29 -5.59 -13.29
N CYS A 72 0.39 -4.56 -12.80
CA CYS A 72 1.84 -4.54 -12.58
C CYS A 72 2.21 -5.26 -11.28
N THR A 73 2.92 -6.38 -11.38
CA THR A 73 3.35 -7.20 -10.23
C THR A 73 4.29 -6.44 -9.30
N SER A 74 5.32 -5.78 -9.83
CA SER A 74 6.31 -5.04 -9.03
C SER A 74 5.69 -3.86 -8.28
N CYS A 75 4.70 -3.19 -8.91
CA CYS A 75 3.96 -2.08 -8.29
C CYS A 75 3.15 -2.53 -7.06
N LYS A 76 2.61 -3.75 -7.10
CA LYS A 76 1.81 -4.30 -6.02
C LYS A 76 2.65 -4.83 -4.87
N LEU A 77 3.76 -5.47 -5.17
CA LEU A 77 4.54 -6.18 -4.18
C LEU A 77 5.22 -5.26 -3.18
N GLN A 78 5.89 -4.19 -3.62
CA GLN A 78 6.68 -3.26 -2.77
C GLN A 78 7.44 -3.96 -1.64
N LEU A 79 8.15 -5.05 -1.96
CA LEU A 79 8.72 -6.00 -1.01
C LEU A 79 9.70 -5.36 0.00
N HIS A 80 10.42 -4.30 -0.42
CA HIS A 80 11.31 -3.55 0.47
C HIS A 80 10.55 -2.88 1.63
N ARG A 81 9.36 -2.33 1.36
CA ARG A 81 8.52 -1.70 2.39
C ARG A 81 7.90 -2.73 3.33
N TRP A 82 7.57 -3.91 2.82
CA TRP A 82 7.15 -5.01 3.68
C TRP A 82 8.25 -5.43 4.66
N LYS A 83 9.51 -5.48 4.20
CA LYS A 83 10.65 -5.78 5.09
C LYS A 83 10.77 -4.75 6.22
N GLU A 84 10.63 -3.46 5.92
CA GLU A 84 10.65 -2.39 6.91
C GLU A 84 9.49 -2.52 7.91
N LEU A 85 8.28 -2.73 7.41
CA LEU A 85 7.08 -2.90 8.24
C LEU A 85 7.21 -4.12 9.16
N ILE A 86 7.65 -5.27 8.64
CA ILE A 86 7.81 -6.49 9.43
C ILE A 86 8.85 -6.26 10.54
N ALA A 87 9.99 -5.66 10.22
CA ALA A 87 11.01 -5.35 11.23
C ALA A 87 10.48 -4.40 12.32
N GLU A 88 9.69 -3.38 11.95
CA GLU A 88 9.04 -2.47 12.89
C GLU A 88 8.03 -3.23 13.77
N MET A 89 7.16 -4.05 13.17
CA MET A 89 6.16 -4.85 13.90
C MET A 89 6.83 -5.85 14.85
N ASP A 90 7.85 -6.56 14.39
CA ASP A 90 8.61 -7.52 15.20
C ASP A 90 9.26 -6.86 16.41
N SER A 91 9.73 -5.61 16.28
CA SER A 91 10.34 -4.86 17.39
C SER A 91 9.37 -4.58 18.54
N VAL A 92 8.08 -4.40 18.24
CA VAL A 92 7.04 -4.09 19.24
C VAL A 92 6.22 -5.31 19.66
N THR A 93 6.19 -6.37 18.85
CA THR A 93 5.42 -7.60 19.10
C THR A 93 6.29 -8.79 19.48
N SER A 94 7.61 -8.61 19.55
CA SER A 94 8.59 -9.71 19.78
C SER A 94 8.44 -10.86 18.78
N GLY A 95 8.08 -10.53 17.52
CA GLY A 95 7.96 -11.50 16.42
C GLY A 95 6.76 -12.47 16.56
N THR A 96 5.76 -12.13 17.36
CA THR A 96 4.60 -13.03 17.62
C THR A 96 3.51 -12.95 16.55
N VAL A 97 3.62 -12.01 15.60
CA VAL A 97 2.62 -11.78 14.54
C VAL A 97 3.14 -12.28 13.20
N PRO A 98 2.71 -13.45 12.72
CA PRO A 98 3.10 -13.95 11.42
C PRO A 98 2.50 -13.13 10.28
N PHE A 99 3.32 -12.91 9.24
CA PHE A 99 2.91 -12.32 7.97
C PHE A 99 2.78 -13.42 6.92
N LEU A 100 1.60 -13.56 6.35
CA LEU A 100 1.26 -14.60 5.38
C LEU A 100 1.05 -13.97 4.01
N PHE A 101 1.96 -14.22 3.09
CA PHE A 101 1.91 -13.73 1.73
C PHE A 101 1.41 -14.80 0.79
N TYR A 102 0.26 -14.58 0.16
CA TYR A 102 -0.30 -15.41 -0.89
C TYR A 102 -0.25 -14.66 -2.21
N PHE A 103 0.54 -15.13 -3.13
CA PHE A 103 0.73 -14.49 -4.42
C PHE A 103 0.20 -15.40 -5.53
N HIS A 104 -0.85 -14.94 -6.22
CA HIS A 104 -1.33 -15.57 -7.44
C HIS A 104 -0.57 -14.97 -8.63
N PRO A 105 0.43 -15.67 -9.20
CA PRO A 105 1.31 -15.11 -10.21
C PRO A 105 0.67 -15.09 -11.59
N LYS A 106 0.83 -13.99 -12.33
CA LYS A 106 0.64 -13.95 -13.76
C LYS A 106 1.79 -14.66 -14.49
N ASP A 107 3.00 -14.44 -14.00
CA ASP A 107 4.24 -15.09 -14.43
C ASP A 107 5.08 -15.48 -13.20
N MET A 108 5.23 -16.78 -13.00
CA MET A 108 6.03 -17.34 -11.91
C MET A 108 7.50 -16.94 -11.99
N LYS A 109 8.06 -16.78 -13.20
CA LYS A 109 9.47 -16.40 -13.38
C LYS A 109 9.69 -14.95 -12.93
N GLU A 110 8.77 -14.05 -13.31
CA GLU A 110 8.80 -12.65 -12.87
C GLU A 110 8.73 -12.57 -11.35
N LEU A 111 7.80 -13.26 -10.72
CA LEU A 111 7.61 -13.23 -9.28
C LEU A 111 8.83 -13.75 -8.51
N ARG A 112 9.43 -14.86 -8.95
CA ARG A 112 10.68 -15.38 -8.40
C ARG A 112 11.85 -14.44 -8.62
N TYR A 113 11.90 -13.75 -9.75
CA TYR A 113 12.91 -12.73 -10.02
C TYR A 113 12.77 -11.55 -9.05
N LEU A 114 11.56 -11.01 -8.86
CA LEU A 114 11.29 -9.87 -7.98
C LEU A 114 11.62 -10.19 -6.52
N THR A 115 11.25 -11.37 -6.02
CA THR A 115 11.57 -11.78 -4.65
C THR A 115 13.08 -11.90 -4.41
N ARG A 116 13.85 -12.32 -5.42
CA ARG A 116 15.32 -12.37 -5.34
C ARG A 116 15.96 -10.99 -5.49
N ARG A 117 15.53 -10.20 -6.49
CA ARG A 117 16.03 -8.84 -6.71
C ARG A 117 15.94 -8.00 -5.45
N ASP A 118 14.81 -8.07 -4.76
CA ASP A 118 14.54 -7.27 -3.56
C ASP A 118 15.06 -7.96 -2.27
N ASN A 119 15.75 -9.09 -2.41
CA ASN A 119 16.22 -9.92 -1.28
C ASN A 119 15.12 -10.13 -0.24
N PHE A 120 13.93 -10.54 -0.71
CA PHE A 120 12.79 -10.81 0.15
C PHE A 120 12.88 -12.23 0.70
N THR A 121 13.28 -12.36 1.95
CA THR A 121 13.56 -13.63 2.62
C THR A 121 12.39 -14.12 3.49
N TYR A 122 11.27 -13.39 3.51
CA TYR A 122 10.06 -13.85 4.18
C TYR A 122 9.36 -14.93 3.35
N PRO A 123 8.75 -15.92 4.04
CA PRO A 123 8.03 -16.99 3.36
C PRO A 123 6.84 -16.48 2.54
N VAL A 124 6.71 -16.98 1.32
CA VAL A 124 5.62 -16.67 0.39
C VAL A 124 5.00 -17.97 -0.10
N CYS A 125 3.68 -18.05 -0.11
CA CYS A 125 2.91 -19.07 -0.80
C CYS A 125 2.63 -18.61 -2.23
N PHE A 126 3.13 -19.33 -3.22
CA PHE A 126 2.79 -19.13 -4.62
C PHE A 126 1.53 -19.93 -4.93
N ASP A 127 0.40 -19.25 -4.94
CA ASP A 127 -0.93 -19.82 -5.14
C ASP A 127 -1.27 -19.82 -6.65
N GLU A 128 -0.67 -20.78 -7.39
CA GLU A 128 -0.79 -20.86 -8.85
C GLU A 128 -2.24 -21.09 -9.30
N ASP A 129 -3.01 -21.83 -8.53
CA ASP A 129 -4.40 -22.19 -8.83
C ASP A 129 -5.43 -21.17 -8.28
N ASP A 130 -4.97 -20.08 -7.67
CA ASP A 130 -5.82 -19.05 -7.03
C ASP A 130 -6.83 -19.62 -6.02
N GLU A 131 -6.41 -20.68 -5.29
CA GLU A 131 -7.26 -21.39 -4.34
C GLU A 131 -7.66 -20.46 -3.18
N PHE A 132 -6.72 -19.65 -2.68
CA PHE A 132 -6.98 -18.75 -1.57
C PHE A 132 -8.05 -17.70 -1.90
N ASN A 133 -8.01 -17.13 -3.10
CA ASN A 133 -9.05 -16.21 -3.56
C ASN A 133 -10.37 -16.92 -3.89
N SER A 134 -10.30 -18.13 -4.45
CA SER A 134 -11.49 -18.94 -4.73
C SER A 134 -12.30 -19.23 -3.46
N LEU A 135 -11.62 -19.45 -2.32
CA LEU A 135 -12.24 -19.68 -1.02
C LEU A 135 -12.84 -18.42 -0.39
N ASN A 136 -12.22 -17.25 -0.60
CA ASN A 136 -12.54 -16.03 0.15
C ASN A 136 -13.20 -14.93 -0.69
N ARG A 137 -12.95 -14.89 -2.00
CA ARG A 137 -13.41 -13.86 -2.94
C ARG A 137 -12.96 -12.48 -2.50
N PHE A 138 -11.65 -12.29 -2.47
CA PHE A 138 -11.03 -11.02 -2.06
C PHE A 138 -11.49 -9.83 -2.92
N PRO A 139 -11.48 -8.61 -2.38
CA PRO A 139 -11.74 -7.42 -3.16
C PRO A 139 -10.77 -7.28 -4.33
N SER A 140 -11.27 -6.79 -5.46
CA SER A 140 -10.42 -6.54 -6.65
C SER A 140 -9.45 -5.37 -6.45
N GLU A 141 -9.71 -4.49 -5.48
CA GLU A 141 -8.84 -3.35 -5.19
C GLU A 141 -7.69 -3.76 -4.30
N MET A 142 -6.48 -3.65 -4.81
CA MET A 142 -5.23 -4.00 -4.13
C MET A 142 -5.11 -3.39 -2.71
N THR A 143 -5.60 -2.16 -2.53
CA THR A 143 -5.57 -1.46 -1.24
C THR A 143 -6.31 -2.23 -0.13
N PHE A 144 -7.26 -3.10 -0.50
CA PHE A 144 -8.10 -3.87 0.42
C PHE A 144 -7.80 -5.37 0.40
N GLN A 145 -6.68 -5.80 -0.15
CA GLN A 145 -6.24 -7.19 -0.21
C GLN A 145 -5.29 -7.58 0.93
N THR A 146 -5.19 -6.73 1.97
CA THR A 146 -4.43 -7.01 3.19
C THR A 146 -5.34 -6.92 4.40
N PHE A 147 -5.20 -7.88 5.32
CA PHE A 147 -6.08 -8.04 6.48
C PHE A 147 -5.28 -8.35 7.73
N LEU A 148 -5.70 -7.78 8.86
CA LEU A 148 -5.31 -8.22 10.18
C LEU A 148 -6.40 -9.17 10.69
N LEU A 149 -6.01 -10.37 11.11
CA LEU A 149 -6.89 -11.40 11.65
C LEU A 149 -6.65 -11.60 13.14
N ASP A 150 -7.70 -11.97 13.84
CA ASP A 150 -7.61 -12.49 15.21
C ASP A 150 -7.28 -14.01 15.22
N LYS A 151 -7.25 -14.58 16.40
CA LYS A 151 -6.96 -16.01 16.63
C LYS A 151 -7.92 -16.96 15.90
N GLU A 152 -9.19 -16.58 15.79
CA GLU A 152 -10.23 -17.32 15.08
C GLU A 152 -10.24 -17.06 13.56
N ASN A 153 -9.19 -16.45 13.01
CA ASN A 153 -9.07 -16.05 11.61
C ASN A 153 -10.13 -15.04 11.13
N LYS A 154 -10.75 -14.30 12.05
CA LYS A 154 -11.72 -13.26 11.68
C LYS A 154 -11.01 -11.94 11.41
N VAL A 155 -11.47 -11.26 10.36
CA VAL A 155 -10.95 -9.93 10.00
C VAL A 155 -11.26 -8.92 11.11
N ILE A 156 -10.23 -8.32 11.68
CA ILE A 156 -10.32 -7.24 12.67
C ILE A 156 -9.71 -5.93 12.14
N GLY A 157 -8.98 -5.98 11.04
CA GLY A 157 -8.45 -4.81 10.33
C GLY A 157 -8.34 -5.11 8.85
N MET A 158 -8.57 -4.11 7.99
CA MET A 158 -8.50 -4.23 6.54
C MET A 158 -7.82 -3.01 5.94
N GLY A 159 -7.01 -3.23 4.93
CA GLY A 159 -6.24 -2.22 4.22
C GLY A 159 -4.75 -2.51 4.28
N ASN A 160 -4.01 -2.00 3.30
CA ASN A 160 -2.57 -2.26 3.19
C ASN A 160 -1.76 -1.29 4.06
N PRO A 161 -1.11 -1.75 5.15
CA PRO A 161 -0.34 -0.92 6.06
C PRO A 161 0.95 -0.36 5.44
N VAL A 162 1.45 -0.99 4.36
CA VAL A 162 2.59 -0.50 3.58
C VAL A 162 2.24 0.76 2.79
N HIS A 163 0.99 0.90 2.37
CA HIS A 163 0.52 2.04 1.58
C HIS A 163 -0.14 3.14 2.42
N ASN A 164 -0.54 2.84 3.66
CA ASN A 164 -1.27 3.77 4.50
C ASN A 164 -0.82 3.70 5.97
N PRO A 165 -0.11 4.71 6.48
CA PRO A 165 0.35 4.76 7.87
C PRO A 165 -0.77 4.67 8.90
N LYS A 166 -1.96 5.20 8.61
CA LYS A 166 -3.12 5.08 9.52
C LYS A 166 -3.62 3.64 9.64
N VAL A 167 -3.49 2.86 8.58
CA VAL A 167 -3.79 1.41 8.63
C VAL A 167 -2.72 0.69 9.45
N LYS A 168 -1.43 1.08 9.31
CA LYS A 168 -0.34 0.56 10.14
C LYS A 168 -0.59 0.86 11.63
N GLU A 169 -0.90 2.10 11.98
CA GLU A 169 -1.26 2.50 13.35
C GLU A 169 -2.46 1.72 13.89
N LEU A 170 -3.50 1.53 13.08
CA LEU A 170 -4.67 0.72 13.43
C LEU A 170 -4.28 -0.74 13.74
N TYR A 171 -3.39 -1.34 12.94
CA TYR A 171 -2.93 -2.70 13.18
C TYR A 171 -2.14 -2.77 14.48
N LEU A 172 -1.17 -1.88 14.68
CA LEU A 172 -0.38 -1.80 15.91
C LEU A 172 -1.28 -1.62 17.13
N MET A 173 -2.23 -0.68 17.09
CA MET A 173 -3.19 -0.46 18.19
C MET A 173 -3.99 -1.73 18.52
N LYS A 174 -4.44 -2.47 17.51
CA LYS A 174 -5.23 -3.70 17.74
C LYS A 174 -4.40 -4.84 18.30
N ILE A 175 -3.12 -4.92 17.93
CA ILE A 175 -2.20 -5.98 18.37
C ILE A 175 -1.67 -5.69 19.78
N THR A 176 -1.23 -4.46 20.04
CA THR A 176 -0.59 -4.09 21.32
C THR A 176 -1.59 -3.63 22.39
N GLY A 177 -2.81 -3.25 21.99
CA GLY A 177 -3.78 -2.60 22.86
C GLY A 177 -3.42 -1.14 23.19
N GLU A 178 -2.30 -0.62 22.70
CA GLU A 178 -1.83 0.73 22.90
C GLU A 178 -2.21 1.61 21.71
N ASN A 179 -2.58 2.86 21.98
CA ASN A 179 -2.84 3.82 20.92
C ASN A 179 -1.56 4.62 20.62
N PRO A 180 -0.79 4.29 19.57
CA PRO A 180 0.45 4.98 19.24
C PRO A 180 0.24 6.46 18.85
N SER A 181 -0.99 6.85 18.48
CA SER A 181 -1.31 8.22 18.05
C SER A 181 -1.52 9.22 19.19
N LYS A 182 -1.20 8.88 20.45
CA LYS A 182 -1.16 9.86 21.55
C LYS A 182 0.11 10.72 21.61
N ALA A 183 1.03 10.57 20.65
CA ALA A 183 2.00 11.62 20.41
C ALA A 183 1.26 12.76 19.68
N ASP A 184 0.83 13.77 20.44
CA ASP A 184 0.17 14.98 19.97
C ASP A 184 1.02 15.72 18.91
N ALA A 185 0.98 15.24 17.67
CA ALA A 185 1.44 16.05 16.57
C ALA A 185 0.35 17.09 16.30
N THR A 186 0.47 18.25 16.94
CA THR A 186 -0.37 19.42 16.66
C THR A 186 -0.38 19.63 15.14
N VAL A 187 -1.57 19.73 14.55
CA VAL A 187 -1.72 19.98 13.11
C VAL A 187 -0.99 21.27 12.73
N THR A 188 -0.30 21.25 11.61
CA THR A 188 0.39 22.43 11.03
C THR A 188 -0.02 22.64 9.58
N GLU A 189 0.52 23.69 8.95
CA GLU A 189 0.28 23.99 7.55
C GLU A 189 1.56 23.75 6.74
N MET A 190 1.40 23.14 5.55
CA MET A 190 2.50 22.83 4.65
C MET A 190 2.21 23.41 3.27
N SER A 191 3.20 24.05 2.66
CA SER A 191 3.20 24.38 1.24
C SER A 191 4.18 23.51 0.48
N ILE A 192 3.93 23.36 -0.82
CA ILE A 192 4.77 22.58 -1.73
C ILE A 192 5.07 23.45 -2.93
N ASP A 193 6.34 23.47 -3.38
CA ASP A 193 6.79 24.28 -4.51
C ASP A 193 6.06 23.90 -5.80
N ARG A 194 5.80 22.63 -6.02
CA ARG A 194 5.01 22.09 -7.14
C ARG A 194 4.47 20.70 -6.78
N THR A 195 3.37 20.30 -7.40
CA THR A 195 2.76 18.96 -7.19
C THR A 195 3.08 18.00 -8.33
N GLU A 196 3.68 18.47 -9.42
CA GLU A 196 4.04 17.63 -10.57
C GLU A 196 5.46 17.92 -11.06
N HIS A 197 6.12 16.88 -11.58
CA HIS A 197 7.35 16.98 -12.33
C HIS A 197 7.30 16.10 -13.58
N ASN A 198 7.73 16.65 -14.72
CA ASN A 198 7.80 15.92 -15.98
C ASN A 198 9.27 15.77 -16.40
N PHE A 199 9.76 14.55 -16.46
CA PHE A 199 11.13 14.24 -16.90
C PHE A 199 11.32 14.38 -18.42
N GLY A 200 10.23 14.56 -19.19
CA GLY A 200 10.30 14.56 -20.65
C GLY A 200 10.54 13.16 -21.21
N THR A 201 11.25 13.09 -22.33
CA THR A 201 11.67 11.84 -22.99
C THR A 201 13.14 11.57 -22.67
N PHE A 202 13.48 10.34 -22.26
CA PHE A 202 14.83 9.96 -21.85
C PHE A 202 15.12 8.50 -22.17
N PRO A 203 16.40 8.08 -22.31
CA PRO A 203 16.78 6.69 -22.51
C PRO A 203 16.39 5.83 -21.32
N MET A 204 15.77 4.65 -21.56
CA MET A 204 15.27 3.74 -20.51
C MET A 204 16.34 3.35 -19.47
N ALA A 205 17.61 3.24 -19.88
CA ALA A 205 18.73 2.89 -19.01
C ALA A 205 19.18 4.06 -18.09
N GLU A 206 18.62 5.25 -18.27
CA GLU A 206 19.03 6.45 -17.54
C GLU A 206 18.10 6.70 -16.35
N LYS A 207 18.69 6.71 -15.14
CA LYS A 207 17.98 7.07 -13.92
C LYS A 207 17.58 8.55 -13.95
N GLN A 208 16.33 8.82 -13.66
CA GLN A 208 15.80 10.18 -13.55
C GLN A 208 15.71 10.62 -12.10
N GLU A 209 15.99 11.89 -11.83
CA GLU A 209 15.92 12.45 -10.47
C GLU A 209 15.27 13.83 -10.47
N CYS A 210 14.46 14.09 -9.45
CA CYS A 210 13.92 15.43 -9.17
C CYS A 210 13.76 15.65 -7.67
N THR A 211 13.61 16.90 -7.27
CA THR A 211 13.40 17.28 -5.86
C THR A 211 12.13 18.10 -5.75
N PHE A 212 11.26 17.75 -4.79
CA PHE A 212 10.15 18.59 -4.34
C PHE A 212 10.55 19.26 -3.03
N LEU A 213 10.18 20.53 -2.86
CA LEU A 213 10.43 21.28 -1.65
C LEU A 213 9.14 21.47 -0.86
N LEU A 214 9.11 20.94 0.38
CA LEU A 214 8.00 21.08 1.30
C LEU A 214 8.39 22.09 2.38
N ALA A 215 7.61 23.16 2.55
CA ALA A 215 7.86 24.18 3.56
C ALA A 215 6.79 24.12 4.66
N ASN A 216 7.21 24.17 5.92
CA ASN A 216 6.32 24.35 7.05
C ASN A 216 5.94 25.82 7.17
N ILE A 217 4.75 26.17 6.72
CA ILE A 217 4.19 27.54 6.81
C ILE A 217 3.26 27.74 8.01
N GLY A 218 3.08 26.69 8.82
CA GLY A 218 2.28 26.74 10.02
C GLY A 218 3.07 27.14 11.27
N LYS A 219 2.47 26.97 12.44
CA LYS A 219 3.03 27.39 13.74
C LYS A 219 3.60 26.24 14.57
N SER A 220 3.29 25.00 14.21
CA SER A 220 3.75 23.78 14.89
C SER A 220 4.79 23.04 14.05
N LEU A 221 5.49 22.08 14.65
CA LEU A 221 6.41 21.23 13.91
C LEU A 221 5.67 20.45 12.80
N LEU A 222 6.23 20.43 11.59
CA LEU A 222 5.77 19.57 10.52
C LEU A 222 6.47 18.21 10.65
N VAL A 223 5.69 17.16 10.83
CA VAL A 223 6.16 15.79 10.95
C VAL A 223 5.68 15.01 9.72
N ILE A 224 6.62 14.53 8.92
CA ILE A 224 6.31 13.58 7.84
C ILE A 224 6.29 12.17 8.45
N HIS A 225 5.10 11.59 8.53
CA HIS A 225 4.89 10.26 9.10
C HIS A 225 5.40 9.17 8.17
N ASP A 226 5.10 9.34 6.86
CA ASP A 226 5.54 8.40 5.82
C ASP A 226 5.46 9.03 4.42
N VAL A 227 6.17 8.41 3.47
CA VAL A 227 6.09 8.73 2.04
C VAL A 227 5.95 7.43 1.27
N THR A 228 4.85 7.26 0.55
CA THR A 228 4.60 6.06 -0.26
C THR A 228 4.66 6.37 -1.74
N THR A 229 5.01 5.37 -2.56
CA THR A 229 5.06 5.47 -4.02
C THR A 229 4.14 4.44 -4.65
N SER A 230 3.61 4.72 -5.84
CA SER A 230 2.73 3.79 -6.57
C SER A 230 3.46 2.59 -7.19
N CYS A 231 4.81 2.56 -7.19
CA CYS A 231 5.62 1.44 -7.67
C CYS A 231 6.97 1.36 -6.96
N GLY A 232 7.63 0.19 -7.02
CA GLY A 232 9.01 0.00 -6.57
C GLY A 232 10.06 0.66 -7.46
N CYS A 233 9.69 1.07 -8.68
CA CYS A 233 10.53 1.79 -9.63
C CYS A 233 10.75 3.27 -9.27
N THR A 234 10.05 3.78 -8.26
CA THR A 234 10.17 5.14 -7.73
C THR A 234 10.63 5.08 -6.29
N LYS A 235 11.74 5.73 -5.97
CA LYS A 235 12.28 5.83 -4.60
C LYS A 235 12.23 7.27 -4.15
N VAL A 236 12.02 7.49 -2.84
CA VAL A 236 12.01 8.81 -2.24
C VAL A 236 12.93 8.83 -1.03
N GLU A 237 13.84 9.78 -1.00
CA GLU A 237 14.76 10.03 0.10
C GLU A 237 14.48 11.39 0.73
N TYR A 238 14.40 11.44 2.05
CA TYR A 238 14.23 12.67 2.80
C TYR A 238 14.74 12.48 4.24
N ARG A 239 15.05 13.58 4.94
CA ARG A 239 15.42 13.51 6.37
C ARG A 239 14.18 13.24 7.21
N LYS A 240 14.32 12.47 8.28
CA LYS A 240 13.19 12.04 9.14
C LYS A 240 12.87 13.01 10.27
N GLU A 241 13.73 14.01 10.53
CA GLU A 241 13.53 14.98 11.61
C GLU A 241 12.35 15.91 11.32
N PRO A 242 11.61 16.30 12.36
CA PRO A 242 10.56 17.29 12.24
C PRO A 242 11.07 18.63 11.69
N VAL A 243 10.27 19.28 10.85
CA VAL A 243 10.57 20.55 10.20
C VAL A 243 9.98 21.70 11.03
N ARG A 244 10.81 22.66 11.44
CA ARG A 244 10.36 23.80 12.24
C ARG A 244 9.53 24.77 11.41
N PRO A 245 8.66 25.58 12.06
CA PRO A 245 7.99 26.70 11.40
C PRO A 245 8.97 27.60 10.62
N GLY A 246 8.66 27.87 9.34
CA GLY A 246 9.50 28.64 8.43
C GLY A 246 10.65 27.87 7.76
N GLU A 247 10.92 26.63 8.16
CA GLU A 247 11.90 25.77 7.51
C GLU A 247 11.27 24.93 6.38
N SER A 248 12.15 24.35 5.55
CA SER A 248 11.76 23.47 4.46
C SER A 248 12.52 22.14 4.49
N ILE A 249 11.95 21.14 3.83
CA ILE A 249 12.55 19.82 3.64
C ILE A 249 12.50 19.45 2.17
N GLU A 250 13.56 18.81 1.68
CA GLU A 250 13.67 18.28 0.32
C GLU A 250 13.20 16.81 0.31
N LEU A 251 12.31 16.49 -0.63
CA LEU A 251 12.01 15.13 -1.04
C LEU A 251 12.73 14.84 -2.35
N LYS A 252 13.79 14.05 -2.32
CA LYS A 252 14.54 13.63 -3.51
C LYS A 252 13.87 12.38 -4.09
N VAL A 253 13.33 12.52 -5.28
CA VAL A 253 12.63 11.43 -5.99
C VAL A 253 13.52 10.91 -7.08
N SER A 254 13.73 9.61 -7.13
CA SER A 254 14.40 8.93 -8.23
C SER A 254 13.48 7.91 -8.88
N TYR A 255 13.57 7.81 -10.21
CA TYR A 255 12.80 6.88 -11.04
C TYR A 255 13.74 6.11 -11.97
N GLU A 256 13.56 4.79 -11.99
CA GLU A 256 14.25 3.87 -12.90
C GLU A 256 13.19 3.16 -13.75
N ALA A 257 13.23 3.37 -15.08
CA ALA A 257 12.25 2.77 -15.98
C ALA A 257 12.44 1.25 -16.07
N GLU A 258 11.38 0.48 -15.87
CA GLU A 258 11.35 -0.98 -16.03
C GLU A 258 10.94 -1.38 -17.46
N GLU A 259 10.19 -0.52 -18.16
CA GLU A 259 9.69 -0.73 -19.52
C GLU A 259 9.74 0.59 -20.31
N LYS A 260 9.81 0.47 -21.65
CA LYS A 260 9.69 1.63 -22.55
C LYS A 260 8.27 2.14 -22.60
N GLY A 261 8.13 3.45 -22.80
CA GLY A 261 6.84 4.11 -22.97
C GLY A 261 6.53 5.19 -21.94
N TYR A 262 5.30 5.70 -22.01
CA TYR A 262 4.81 6.70 -21.09
C TYR A 262 4.55 6.11 -19.70
N PHE A 263 4.96 6.85 -18.68
CA PHE A 263 4.64 6.51 -17.30
C PHE A 263 4.11 7.72 -16.54
N GLU A 264 3.30 7.43 -15.53
CA GLU A 264 2.88 8.36 -14.49
C GLU A 264 2.93 7.64 -13.13
N LYS A 265 3.64 8.21 -12.16
CA LYS A 265 3.80 7.64 -10.82
C LYS A 265 3.37 8.64 -9.77
N ILE A 266 2.66 8.15 -8.76
CA ILE A 266 2.15 8.96 -7.66
C ILE A 266 3.02 8.71 -6.43
N ILE A 267 3.38 9.80 -5.75
CA ILE A 267 4.04 9.82 -4.46
C ILE A 267 3.04 10.41 -3.47
N THR A 268 2.74 9.70 -2.38
CA THR A 268 1.86 10.21 -1.33
C THR A 268 2.68 10.51 -0.09
N VAL A 269 2.68 11.77 0.32
CA VAL A 269 3.32 12.25 1.55
C VAL A 269 2.29 12.32 2.66
N PHE A 270 2.48 11.58 3.75
CA PHE A 270 1.64 11.60 4.93
C PHE A 270 2.30 12.47 6.00
N ALA A 271 1.57 13.45 6.51
CA ALA A 271 2.08 14.41 7.50
C ALA A 271 0.96 14.87 8.45
N ASN A 272 1.35 15.54 9.54
CA ASN A 272 0.42 16.16 10.50
C ASN A 272 -0.20 17.45 9.95
N VAL A 273 -0.78 17.41 8.77
CA VAL A 273 -1.52 18.49 8.13
C VAL A 273 -3.02 18.16 8.07
N GLU A 274 -3.88 19.16 7.88
CA GLU A 274 -5.34 18.99 7.90
C GLU A 274 -5.84 17.86 6.99
N THR A 275 -5.32 17.77 5.77
CA THR A 275 -5.66 16.73 4.80
C THR A 275 -5.03 15.36 5.12
N SER A 276 -4.12 15.31 6.10
CA SER A 276 -3.33 14.13 6.51
C SER A 276 -2.40 13.57 5.44
N SER A 277 -2.57 13.91 4.18
CA SER A 277 -1.68 13.51 3.08
C SER A 277 -1.77 14.44 1.89
N VAL A 278 -0.68 14.51 1.14
CA VAL A 278 -0.60 15.24 -0.13
C VAL A 278 -0.04 14.32 -1.22
N ARG A 279 -0.55 14.44 -2.44
CA ARG A 279 -0.11 13.65 -3.59
C ARG A 279 0.77 14.49 -4.50
N LEU A 280 1.93 13.93 -4.82
CA LEU A 280 2.86 14.44 -5.83
C LEU A 280 2.86 13.49 -7.02
N ARG A 281 3.20 13.99 -8.19
CA ARG A 281 3.20 13.22 -9.43
C ARG A 281 4.52 13.41 -10.18
N VAL A 282 5.07 12.32 -10.68
CA VAL A 282 6.16 12.34 -11.65
C VAL A 282 5.73 11.59 -12.91
N ARG A 283 6.08 12.12 -14.08
CA ARG A 283 5.74 11.52 -15.37
C ARG A 283 6.86 11.72 -16.39
N GLY A 284 6.83 10.94 -17.46
CA GLY A 284 7.80 11.01 -18.54
C GLY A 284 7.57 9.93 -19.58
N ASN A 285 8.49 9.80 -20.53
CA ASN A 285 8.49 8.78 -21.57
C ASN A 285 9.89 8.16 -21.69
N ALA A 286 10.02 6.86 -21.39
CA ALA A 286 11.27 6.10 -21.51
C ALA A 286 11.39 5.49 -22.91
N GLU A 287 12.54 5.63 -23.58
CA GLU A 287 12.80 5.11 -24.94
C GLU A 287 13.93 4.07 -24.99
#